data_6843fc567ecb316182111aab5f4e59c8
#
_entry.id   6843fc567ecb316182111aab5f4e59c8
#
_cell.length_a   1.000
_cell.length_b   1.000
_cell.length_c   1.000
_cell.angle_alpha   90.00
_cell.angle_beta   90.00
_cell.angle_gamma   90.00
#
_symmetry.space_group_name_H-M   'P 1'
#
loop_
_entity.id
_entity.type
_entity.pdbx_description
1 polymer ?
#
loop_
_entity_poly.entity_id
_entity_poly.type
_entity_poly.pdbx_seq_one_letter_code
_entity_poly.pdbx_strand_id
1 'polypeptide(L)'
;MTIDEMIKRYNIKVAHGSHEGQIHILNTDMVYADKAIDTLKSNKSAIMDRLREMDEAREEAARQYIEKVNSIPGLTEIQEALEAQEEWENKFSEYFGNEDCSKIPVKPNYNFEAAYKKYPQAHAYLLAEKESLKSNFELADIGKRALKEIIYGDWEKAIANMKKEKDDFIARHIWD
;
A
#
# COMPACT_ATOMS: atom_id res chain seq x y z
N MET A 1 -0.67 -19.92 -27.49
CA MET A 1 -0.75 -18.84 -26.51
C MET A 1 -1.71 -19.26 -25.40
N THR A 2 -1.29 -19.24 -24.16
CA THR A 2 -2.12 -19.58 -22.98
C THR A 2 -3.11 -18.45 -22.64
N ILE A 3 -4.11 -18.73 -21.79
CA ILE A 3 -5.06 -17.69 -21.33
C ILE A 3 -4.32 -16.55 -20.61
N ASP A 4 -3.36 -16.87 -19.74
CA ASP A 4 -2.57 -15.86 -19.03
C ASP A 4 -1.72 -14.99 -19.97
N GLU A 5 -1.14 -15.59 -21.01
CA GLU A 5 -0.42 -14.85 -22.06
C GLU A 5 -1.37 -13.92 -22.85
N MET A 6 -2.59 -14.34 -23.13
CA MET A 6 -3.61 -13.50 -23.78
C MET A 6 -3.99 -12.32 -22.90
N ILE A 7 -4.31 -12.57 -21.62
CA ILE A 7 -4.67 -11.53 -20.65
C ILE A 7 -3.56 -10.47 -20.57
N LYS A 8 -2.31 -10.90 -20.43
CA LYS A 8 -1.16 -10.00 -20.33
C LYS A 8 -0.89 -9.24 -21.64
N ARG A 9 -0.85 -9.94 -22.77
CA ARG A 9 -0.51 -9.37 -24.08
C ARG A 9 -1.51 -8.33 -24.54
N TYR A 10 -2.79 -8.62 -24.36
CA TYR A 10 -3.87 -7.74 -24.80
C TYR A 10 -4.40 -6.82 -23.69
N ASN A 11 -3.77 -6.88 -22.49
CA ASN A 11 -4.17 -6.11 -21.31
C ASN A 11 -5.68 -6.23 -21.07
N ILE A 12 -6.15 -7.46 -20.89
CA ILE A 12 -7.58 -7.77 -20.72
C ILE A 12 -7.95 -7.59 -19.26
N LYS A 13 -9.08 -6.93 -19.00
CA LYS A 13 -9.65 -6.72 -17.66
C LYS A 13 -11.13 -7.03 -17.66
N VAL A 14 -11.70 -7.28 -16.48
CA VAL A 14 -13.15 -7.31 -16.28
C VAL A 14 -13.71 -5.91 -16.48
N ALA A 15 -14.80 -5.81 -17.23
CA ALA A 15 -15.53 -4.54 -17.32
C ALA A 15 -16.42 -4.36 -16.08
N HIS A 16 -16.49 -3.14 -15.58
CA HIS A 16 -17.30 -2.77 -14.43
C HIS A 16 -18.48 -1.87 -14.83
N GLY A 17 -19.47 -1.77 -13.95
CA GLY A 17 -20.64 -0.94 -14.15
C GLY A 17 -21.62 -1.50 -15.20
N SER A 18 -22.08 -0.67 -16.13
CA SER A 18 -23.08 -1.03 -17.15
C SER A 18 -22.65 -2.18 -18.11
N HIS A 19 -21.41 -2.57 -18.08
CA HIS A 19 -20.80 -3.63 -18.89
C HIS A 19 -20.38 -4.85 -18.05
N GLU A 20 -20.94 -5.02 -16.86
CA GLU A 20 -20.66 -6.16 -15.99
C GLU A 20 -20.83 -7.50 -16.73
N GLY A 21 -19.88 -8.41 -16.56
CA GLY A 21 -19.85 -9.69 -17.29
C GLY A 21 -19.24 -9.61 -18.69
N GLN A 22 -18.65 -8.49 -19.08
CA GLN A 22 -17.87 -8.33 -20.29
C GLN A 22 -16.37 -8.22 -19.99
N ILE A 23 -15.54 -8.49 -21.00
CA ILE A 23 -14.10 -8.23 -20.92
C ILE A 23 -13.78 -6.91 -21.63
N HIS A 24 -12.85 -6.16 -21.05
CA HIS A 24 -12.30 -4.93 -21.62
C HIS A 24 -10.90 -5.21 -22.15
N ILE A 25 -10.67 -4.95 -23.43
CA ILE A 25 -9.38 -5.16 -24.08
C ILE A 25 -8.75 -3.78 -24.28
N LEU A 26 -7.61 -3.53 -23.63
CA LEU A 26 -6.95 -2.22 -23.68
C LEU A 26 -5.91 -2.12 -24.82
N ASN A 27 -5.28 -3.24 -25.20
CA ASN A 27 -4.31 -3.27 -26.31
C ASN A 27 -4.98 -3.75 -27.61
N THR A 28 -5.95 -3.01 -28.11
CA THR A 28 -6.71 -3.36 -29.34
C THR A 28 -5.82 -3.46 -30.58
N ASP A 29 -4.82 -2.60 -30.70
CA ASP A 29 -3.87 -2.61 -31.84
C ASP A 29 -3.12 -3.95 -31.94
N MET A 30 -2.72 -4.51 -30.79
CA MET A 30 -2.08 -5.83 -30.73
C MET A 30 -3.04 -6.94 -31.16
N VAL A 31 -4.33 -6.84 -30.81
CA VAL A 31 -5.36 -7.81 -31.22
C VAL A 31 -5.52 -7.82 -32.74
N TYR A 32 -5.54 -6.66 -33.37
CA TYR A 32 -5.62 -6.55 -34.82
C TYR A 32 -4.35 -7.04 -35.52
N ALA A 33 -3.16 -6.65 -35.00
CA ALA A 33 -1.87 -7.08 -35.53
C ALA A 33 -1.72 -8.62 -35.50
N ASP A 34 -2.15 -9.24 -34.41
CA ASP A 34 -2.10 -10.70 -34.23
C ASP A 34 -3.26 -11.45 -34.88
N LYS A 35 -4.26 -10.75 -35.46
CA LYS A 35 -5.51 -11.32 -35.99
C LYS A 35 -6.22 -12.21 -34.93
N ALA A 36 -6.20 -11.79 -33.67
CA ALA A 36 -6.58 -12.62 -32.52
C ALA A 36 -8.08 -12.55 -32.16
N ILE A 37 -8.90 -11.81 -32.89
CA ILE A 37 -10.32 -11.56 -32.56
C ILE A 37 -11.10 -12.88 -32.38
N ASP A 38 -10.97 -13.82 -33.30
CA ASP A 38 -11.72 -15.08 -33.23
C ASP A 38 -11.18 -15.99 -32.10
N THR A 39 -9.88 -15.96 -31.87
CA THR A 39 -9.25 -16.65 -30.74
C THR A 39 -9.76 -16.11 -29.40
N LEU A 40 -9.86 -14.79 -29.25
CA LEU A 40 -10.38 -14.14 -28.03
C LEU A 40 -11.87 -14.45 -27.84
N LYS A 41 -12.68 -14.42 -28.92
CA LYS A 41 -14.11 -14.80 -28.85
C LYS A 41 -14.28 -16.24 -28.40
N SER A 42 -13.51 -17.17 -28.98
CA SER A 42 -13.56 -18.60 -28.65
C SER A 42 -13.11 -18.91 -27.22
N ASN A 43 -12.24 -18.08 -26.64
CA ASN A 43 -11.73 -18.26 -25.30
C ASN A 43 -12.37 -17.30 -24.26
N LYS A 44 -13.43 -16.58 -24.64
CA LYS A 44 -14.04 -15.54 -23.75
C LYS A 44 -14.41 -16.09 -22.38
N SER A 45 -15.04 -17.25 -22.29
CA SER A 45 -15.43 -17.86 -21.02
C SER A 45 -14.20 -18.17 -20.17
N ALA A 46 -13.20 -18.85 -20.73
CA ALA A 46 -11.96 -19.19 -20.01
C ALA A 46 -11.19 -17.95 -19.55
N ILE A 47 -11.20 -16.87 -20.34
CA ILE A 47 -10.60 -15.58 -19.94
C ILE A 47 -11.37 -14.98 -18.75
N MET A 48 -12.70 -14.99 -18.79
CA MET A 48 -13.54 -14.49 -17.72
C MET A 48 -13.34 -15.27 -16.42
N ASP A 49 -13.31 -16.59 -16.50
CA ASP A 49 -13.10 -17.46 -15.34
C ASP A 49 -11.71 -17.21 -14.72
N ARG A 50 -10.70 -17.10 -15.57
CA ARG A 50 -9.33 -16.79 -15.10
C ARG A 50 -9.20 -15.41 -14.47
N LEU A 51 -9.85 -14.39 -15.00
CA LEU A 51 -9.87 -13.05 -14.40
C LEU A 51 -10.56 -13.05 -13.04
N ARG A 52 -11.66 -13.81 -12.87
CA ARG A 52 -12.31 -13.97 -11.55
C ARG A 52 -11.39 -14.65 -10.55
N GLU A 53 -10.73 -15.75 -10.93
CA GLU A 53 -9.75 -16.41 -10.06
C GLU A 53 -8.63 -15.45 -9.62
N MET A 54 -8.15 -14.60 -10.54
CA MET A 54 -7.12 -13.60 -10.24
C MET A 54 -7.63 -12.52 -9.28
N ASP A 55 -8.88 -12.08 -9.43
CA ASP A 55 -9.49 -11.09 -8.53
C ASP A 55 -9.75 -11.67 -7.13
N GLU A 56 -10.29 -12.89 -7.05
CA GLU A 56 -10.49 -13.63 -5.80
C GLU A 56 -9.15 -13.85 -5.06
N ALA A 57 -8.10 -14.24 -5.78
CA ALA A 57 -6.76 -14.41 -5.20
C ALA A 57 -6.18 -13.08 -4.69
N ARG A 58 -6.46 -11.96 -5.40
CA ARG A 58 -6.03 -10.62 -4.97
C ARG A 58 -6.77 -10.16 -3.72
N GLU A 59 -8.09 -10.38 -3.66
CA GLU A 59 -8.90 -10.06 -2.48
C GLU A 59 -8.48 -10.87 -1.27
N GLU A 60 -8.22 -12.18 -1.46
CA GLU A 60 -7.72 -13.03 -0.39
C GLU A 60 -6.36 -12.56 0.12
N ALA A 61 -5.43 -12.23 -0.79
CA ALA A 61 -4.13 -11.68 -0.41
C ALA A 61 -4.25 -10.35 0.33
N ALA A 62 -5.21 -9.49 -0.06
CA ALA A 62 -5.49 -8.23 0.64
C ALA A 62 -6.05 -8.48 2.04
N ARG A 63 -6.98 -9.44 2.21
CA ARG A 63 -7.50 -9.83 3.53
C ARG A 63 -6.39 -10.34 4.44
N GLN A 64 -5.56 -11.25 3.95
CA GLN A 64 -4.43 -11.80 4.70
C GLN A 64 -3.40 -10.72 5.10
N TYR A 65 -3.17 -9.75 4.22
CA TYR A 65 -2.31 -8.60 4.52
C TYR A 65 -2.88 -7.78 5.69
N ILE A 66 -4.16 -7.40 5.61
CA ILE A 66 -4.84 -6.63 6.67
C ILE A 66 -4.83 -7.40 8.00
N GLU A 67 -5.13 -8.69 7.98
CA GLU A 67 -5.12 -9.54 9.17
C GLU A 67 -3.74 -9.57 9.83
N LYS A 68 -2.69 -9.73 9.04
CA LYS A 68 -1.30 -9.71 9.55
C LYS A 68 -0.89 -8.34 10.10
N VAL A 69 -1.26 -7.26 9.43
CA VAL A 69 -1.00 -5.90 9.92
C VAL A 69 -1.72 -5.68 11.26
N ASN A 70 -3.00 -6.06 11.35
CA ASN A 70 -3.77 -5.93 12.59
C ASN A 70 -3.25 -6.82 13.73
N SER A 71 -2.50 -7.87 13.41
CA SER A 71 -1.86 -8.74 14.41
C SER A 71 -0.55 -8.18 15.00
N ILE A 72 -0.02 -7.09 14.46
CA ILE A 72 1.21 -6.45 15.00
C ILE A 72 0.90 -5.85 16.37
N PRO A 73 1.56 -6.31 17.45
CA PRO A 73 1.25 -5.85 18.80
C PRO A 73 1.38 -4.32 18.95
N GLY A 74 0.35 -3.68 19.45
CA GLY A 74 0.32 -2.25 19.76
C GLY A 74 0.22 -1.33 18.54
N LEU A 75 0.14 -1.85 17.31
CA LEU A 75 0.06 -1.02 16.11
C LEU A 75 -1.23 -0.18 16.10
N THR A 76 -2.38 -0.81 16.33
CA THR A 76 -3.67 -0.12 16.38
C THR A 76 -3.70 0.96 17.47
N GLU A 77 -3.19 0.65 18.67
CA GLU A 77 -3.11 1.61 19.78
C GLU A 77 -2.31 2.87 19.40
N ILE A 78 -1.17 2.69 18.71
CA ILE A 78 -0.32 3.80 18.29
C ILE A 78 -0.96 4.59 17.14
N GLN A 79 -1.58 3.90 16.17
CA GLN A 79 -2.27 4.55 15.05
C GLN A 79 -3.43 5.41 15.53
N GLU A 80 -4.29 4.91 16.41
CA GLU A 80 -5.38 5.68 17.02
C GLU A 80 -4.87 6.92 17.76
N ALA A 81 -3.73 6.79 18.47
CA ALA A 81 -3.12 7.92 19.15
C ALA A 81 -2.53 8.95 18.18
N LEU A 82 -1.95 8.52 17.04
CA LEU A 82 -1.46 9.41 15.99
C LEU A 82 -2.61 10.16 15.31
N GLU A 83 -3.71 9.46 15.00
CA GLU A 83 -4.92 10.06 14.43
C GLU A 83 -5.53 11.09 15.37
N ALA A 84 -5.63 10.78 16.66
CA ALA A 84 -6.13 11.71 17.67
C ALA A 84 -5.23 12.96 17.81
N GLN A 85 -3.91 12.79 17.69
CA GLN A 85 -2.98 13.93 17.69
C GLN A 85 -3.13 14.78 16.44
N GLU A 86 -3.22 14.17 15.26
CA GLU A 86 -3.42 14.88 13.99
C GLU A 86 -4.76 15.65 13.99
N GLU A 87 -5.82 15.01 14.46
CA GLU A 87 -7.13 15.66 14.61
C GLU A 87 -7.06 16.88 15.56
N TRP A 88 -6.32 16.73 16.68
CA TRP A 88 -6.09 17.83 17.59
C TRP A 88 -5.29 18.97 16.93
N GLU A 89 -4.21 18.66 16.21
CA GLU A 89 -3.37 19.64 15.51
C GLU A 89 -4.16 20.41 14.46
N ASN A 90 -5.03 19.73 13.70
CA ASN A 90 -5.91 20.35 12.71
C ASN A 90 -6.90 21.30 13.38
N LYS A 91 -7.59 20.85 14.44
CA LYS A 91 -8.52 21.70 15.20
C LYS A 91 -7.81 22.87 15.88
N PHE A 92 -6.61 22.65 16.42
CA PHE A 92 -5.82 23.71 17.01
C PHE A 92 -5.42 24.78 15.99
N SER A 93 -5.07 24.38 14.78
CA SER A 93 -4.73 25.29 13.67
C SER A 93 -5.91 26.18 13.27
N GLU A 94 -7.14 25.66 13.30
CA GLU A 94 -8.37 26.42 13.01
C GLU A 94 -8.64 27.50 14.06
N TYR A 95 -8.21 27.28 15.31
CA TYR A 95 -8.38 28.24 16.40
C TYR A 95 -7.22 29.24 16.53
N PHE A 96 -6.14 29.07 15.76
CA PHE A 96 -4.99 29.94 15.82
C PHE A 96 -5.36 31.36 15.35
N GLY A 97 -5.36 32.30 16.29
CA GLY A 97 -5.79 33.69 16.04
C GLY A 97 -7.21 34.02 16.52
N ASN A 98 -7.93 33.08 17.12
CA ASN A 98 -9.21 33.35 17.78
C ASN A 98 -8.98 33.79 19.23
N GLU A 99 -9.65 34.87 19.67
CA GLU A 99 -9.50 35.40 21.03
C GLU A 99 -10.12 34.49 22.12
N ASP A 100 -10.96 33.53 21.74
CA ASP A 100 -11.65 32.63 22.67
C ASP A 100 -10.87 31.33 22.89
N CYS A 101 -9.90 31.38 23.81
CA CYS A 101 -9.10 30.23 24.21
C CYS A 101 -9.90 29.09 24.89
N SER A 102 -11.18 29.33 25.29
CA SER A 102 -11.98 28.28 25.95
C SER A 102 -12.40 27.15 25.04
N LYS A 103 -12.29 27.33 23.72
CA LYS A 103 -12.61 26.34 22.68
C LYS A 103 -11.43 25.54 22.16
N ILE A 104 -10.23 25.79 22.67
CA ILE A 104 -9.05 25.04 22.27
C ILE A 104 -9.19 23.59 22.74
N PRO A 105 -9.14 22.59 21.85
CA PRO A 105 -9.26 21.19 22.24
C PRO A 105 -8.07 20.78 23.13
N VAL A 106 -8.34 19.92 24.11
CA VAL A 106 -7.30 19.40 25.00
C VAL A 106 -6.35 18.50 24.20
N LYS A 107 -5.06 18.77 24.30
CA LYS A 107 -4.03 17.97 23.63
C LYS A 107 -4.05 16.54 24.16
N PRO A 108 -4.08 15.51 23.27
CA PRO A 108 -3.95 14.12 23.69
C PRO A 108 -2.64 13.89 24.45
N ASN A 109 -2.74 13.20 25.59
CA ASN A 109 -1.57 12.87 26.44
C ASN A 109 -1.17 11.41 26.18
N TYR A 110 -0.54 11.15 25.02
CA TYR A 110 -0.02 9.81 24.69
C TYR A 110 1.50 9.84 24.65
N ASN A 111 2.13 8.89 25.33
CA ASN A 111 3.60 8.79 25.37
C ASN A 111 4.12 7.89 24.27
N PHE A 112 4.32 8.47 23.07
CA PHE A 112 4.82 7.75 21.91
C PHE A 112 6.19 7.09 22.13
N GLU A 113 7.10 7.74 22.88
CA GLU A 113 8.42 7.17 23.14
C GLU A 113 8.33 5.89 23.96
N ALA A 114 7.47 5.88 24.97
CA ALA A 114 7.22 4.67 25.78
C ALA A 114 6.54 3.58 24.96
N ALA A 115 5.57 3.95 24.10
CA ALA A 115 4.87 3.02 23.22
C ALA A 115 5.81 2.38 22.20
N TYR A 116 6.69 3.16 21.56
CA TYR A 116 7.68 2.64 20.61
C TYR A 116 8.70 1.69 21.24
N LYS A 117 9.08 1.93 22.50
CA LYS A 117 9.92 1.00 23.27
C LYS A 117 9.17 -0.29 23.64
N LYS A 118 7.89 -0.17 23.97
CA LYS A 118 7.02 -1.32 24.32
C LYS A 118 6.67 -2.16 23.12
N TYR A 119 6.46 -1.54 21.95
CA TYR A 119 6.01 -2.17 20.71
C TYR A 119 6.98 -1.89 19.54
N PRO A 120 8.19 -2.45 19.57
CA PRO A 120 9.23 -2.11 18.60
C PRO A 120 8.88 -2.54 17.17
N GLN A 121 8.13 -3.62 16.97
CA GLN A 121 7.66 -4.05 15.65
C GLN A 121 6.65 -3.06 15.06
N ALA A 122 5.71 -2.56 15.87
CA ALA A 122 4.78 -1.52 15.42
C ALA A 122 5.52 -0.23 15.03
N HIS A 123 6.52 0.17 15.82
CA HIS A 123 7.37 1.31 15.47
C HIS A 123 8.12 1.09 14.16
N ALA A 124 8.70 -0.11 13.95
CA ALA A 124 9.36 -0.47 12.70
C ALA A 124 8.41 -0.39 11.50
N TYR A 125 7.17 -0.90 11.67
CA TYR A 125 6.12 -0.81 10.65
C TYR A 125 5.82 0.65 10.26
N LEU A 126 5.57 1.51 11.24
CA LEU A 126 5.25 2.93 11.00
C LEU A 126 6.41 3.68 10.31
N LEU A 127 7.66 3.37 10.66
CA LEU A 127 8.83 3.95 9.99
C LEU A 127 8.92 3.51 8.52
N ALA A 128 8.68 2.24 8.24
CA ALA A 128 8.70 1.70 6.88
C ALA A 128 7.51 2.22 6.05
N GLU A 129 6.33 2.34 6.66
CA GLU A 129 5.14 2.94 6.04
C GLU A 129 5.41 4.40 5.64
N LYS A 130 5.94 5.21 6.56
CA LYS A 130 6.33 6.60 6.28
C LYS A 130 7.35 6.69 5.14
N GLU A 131 8.31 5.77 5.07
CA GLU A 131 9.30 5.74 4.00
C GLU A 131 8.66 5.35 2.66
N SER A 132 7.70 4.40 2.66
CA SER A 132 7.00 3.93 1.46
C SER A 132 6.15 5.01 0.77
N LEU A 133 5.76 6.05 1.51
CA LEU A 133 4.95 7.16 1.04
C LEU A 133 5.77 8.33 0.49
N LYS A 134 7.10 8.23 0.48
CA LYS A 134 7.94 9.31 -0.06
C LYS A 134 7.77 9.48 -1.56
N SER A 135 7.89 10.72 -2.02
CA SER A 135 7.82 11.06 -3.44
C SER A 135 9.02 10.55 -4.25
N ASN A 136 10.17 10.34 -3.62
CA ASN A 136 11.32 9.72 -4.26
C ASN A 136 11.07 8.22 -4.43
N PHE A 137 11.10 7.75 -5.69
CA PHE A 137 10.75 6.37 -6.04
C PHE A 137 11.66 5.33 -5.37
N GLU A 138 12.98 5.58 -5.30
CA GLU A 138 13.94 4.66 -4.69
C GLU A 138 13.73 4.53 -3.19
N LEU A 139 13.51 5.66 -2.49
CA LEU A 139 13.19 5.66 -1.06
C LEU A 139 11.84 4.96 -0.78
N ALA A 140 10.83 5.24 -1.61
CA ALA A 140 9.53 4.58 -1.48
C ALA A 140 9.63 3.06 -1.70
N ASP A 141 10.47 2.59 -2.61
CA ASP A 141 10.69 1.16 -2.85
C ASP A 141 11.42 0.49 -1.68
N ILE A 142 12.40 1.16 -1.07
CA ILE A 142 13.05 0.70 0.17
C ILE A 142 12.00 0.51 1.28
N GLY A 143 11.10 1.48 1.47
CA GLY A 143 10.01 1.40 2.44
C GLY A 143 9.06 0.24 2.17
N LYS A 144 8.63 0.04 0.93
CA LYS A 144 7.72 -1.06 0.54
C LYS A 144 8.33 -2.45 0.76
N ARG A 145 9.62 -2.62 0.48
CA ARG A 145 10.32 -3.88 0.76
C ARG A 145 10.41 -4.13 2.26
N ALA A 146 10.75 -3.11 3.04
CA ALA A 146 10.80 -3.21 4.50
C ALA A 146 9.44 -3.57 5.09
N LEU A 147 8.33 -2.95 4.64
CA LEU A 147 6.97 -3.30 5.08
C LEU A 147 6.68 -4.78 4.86
N LYS A 148 6.99 -5.31 3.68
CA LYS A 148 6.77 -6.73 3.38
C LYS A 148 7.53 -7.65 4.34
N GLU A 149 8.80 -7.35 4.59
CA GLU A 149 9.63 -8.14 5.51
C GLU A 149 9.18 -8.00 6.97
N ILE A 150 8.71 -6.83 7.40
CA ILE A 150 8.18 -6.61 8.77
C ILE A 150 6.90 -7.43 9.01
N ILE A 151 6.05 -7.56 7.98
CA ILE A 151 4.76 -8.26 8.08
C ILE A 151 4.93 -9.78 7.95
N TYR A 152 5.81 -10.24 7.07
CA TYR A 152 5.90 -11.65 6.67
C TYR A 152 7.21 -12.34 7.07
N GLY A 153 8.18 -11.62 7.60
CA GLY A 153 9.51 -12.12 7.87
C GLY A 153 10.10 -11.66 9.20
N ASP A 154 11.36 -11.29 9.16
CA ASP A 154 12.15 -10.83 10.30
C ASP A 154 12.16 -9.29 10.35
N TRP A 155 11.33 -8.73 11.22
CA TRP A 155 11.17 -7.29 11.34
C TRP A 155 12.43 -6.56 11.83
N GLU A 156 13.27 -7.19 12.68
CA GLU A 156 14.51 -6.60 13.18
C GLU A 156 15.53 -6.44 12.04
N LYS A 157 15.66 -7.50 11.24
CA LYS A 157 16.49 -7.48 10.05
C LYS A 157 15.97 -6.50 8.99
N ALA A 158 14.66 -6.43 8.80
CA ALA A 158 14.03 -5.53 7.85
C ALA A 158 14.35 -4.06 8.17
N ILE A 159 14.21 -3.63 9.44
CA ILE A 159 14.49 -2.26 9.82
C ILE A 159 15.98 -1.92 9.75
N ALA A 160 16.86 -2.88 10.06
CA ALA A 160 18.31 -2.70 9.92
C ALA A 160 18.71 -2.53 8.45
N ASN A 161 18.17 -3.36 7.56
CA ASN A 161 18.40 -3.26 6.12
C ASN A 161 17.87 -1.93 5.55
N MET A 162 16.65 -1.53 5.92
CA MET A 162 16.06 -0.26 5.50
C MET A 162 16.95 0.93 5.87
N LYS A 163 17.45 0.96 7.11
CA LYS A 163 18.39 2.00 7.56
C LYS A 163 19.63 2.05 6.69
N LYS A 164 20.28 0.90 6.49
CA LYS A 164 21.49 0.79 5.68
C LYS A 164 21.25 1.27 4.25
N GLU A 165 20.19 0.82 3.61
CA GLU A 165 19.88 1.19 2.22
C GLU A 165 19.59 2.70 2.09
N LYS A 166 18.96 3.31 3.10
CA LYS A 166 18.76 4.77 3.17
C LYS A 166 20.07 5.52 3.31
N ASP A 167 20.96 5.07 4.19
CA ASP A 167 22.27 5.69 4.38
C ASP A 167 23.10 5.60 3.09
N ASP A 168 23.07 4.45 2.41
CA ASP A 168 23.71 4.25 1.12
C ASP A 168 23.10 5.14 0.01
N PHE A 169 21.77 5.34 0.02
CA PHE A 169 21.09 6.27 -0.88
C PHE A 169 21.55 7.72 -0.63
N ILE A 170 21.51 8.16 0.62
CA ILE A 170 21.94 9.51 1.00
C ILE A 170 23.40 9.74 0.62
N ALA A 171 24.30 8.78 0.91
CA ALA A 171 25.72 8.89 0.57
C ALA A 171 25.98 9.04 -0.93
N ARG A 172 25.16 8.41 -1.80
CA ARG A 172 25.26 8.55 -3.25
C ARG A 172 24.78 9.92 -3.79
N HIS A 173 23.86 10.59 -3.07
CA HIS A 173 23.21 11.82 -3.53
C HIS A 173 23.64 13.09 -2.79
N ILE A 174 24.59 13.00 -1.85
CA ILE A 174 25.14 14.19 -1.16
C ILE A 174 26.04 15.03 -2.06
N TRP A 175 26.52 14.46 -3.16
CA TRP A 175 27.51 15.11 -4.03
C TRP A 175 26.96 15.50 -5.42
N ASP A 176 25.66 15.33 -5.65
CA ASP A 176 24.94 15.84 -6.82
C ASP A 176 24.23 17.19 -6.50
#